data_c2ca30fe51ae14bf225564603ac93741
#
_entry.id   c2ca30fe51ae14bf225564603ac93741
#
_cell.length_a   1.000
_cell.length_b   1.000
_cell.length_c   1.000
_cell.angle_alpha   90.00
_cell.angle_beta   90.00
_cell.angle_gamma   90.00
#
_symmetry.space_group_name_H-M   'P 1'
#
loop_
_entity.id
_entity.type
_entity.pdbx_description
1 polymer ?
#
loop_
_entity_poly.entity_id
_entity_poly.type
_entity_poly.pdbx_seq_one_letter_code
_entity_poly.pdbx_strand_id
1 'polypeptide(L)'
;MPRYLIVRKFSVTEDEMPRIGRKSNRVGREIPGIVWEHSHVVINDDGTAGTYCVYEAPNEEMVREHSTRLGQHKIAGLEEIAGDVTPADFPPV
;
A
#
# COMPACT_ATOMS: atom_id res chain seq x y z
N MET A 1 0.60 14.99 -7.48
CA MET A 1 0.38 13.66 -8.09
C MET A 1 -0.81 12.98 -7.43
N PRO A 2 -1.53 12.12 -8.14
CA PRO A 2 -2.56 11.29 -7.51
C PRO A 2 -2.02 10.44 -6.37
N ARG A 3 -2.87 10.18 -5.40
CA ARG A 3 -2.56 9.28 -4.28
C ARG A 3 -3.48 8.06 -4.41
N TYR A 4 -2.95 6.90 -4.06
CA TYR A 4 -3.67 5.63 -4.19
C TYR A 4 -3.65 4.86 -2.88
N LEU A 5 -4.80 4.28 -2.55
CA LEU A 5 -4.93 3.29 -1.49
C LEU A 5 -4.84 1.91 -2.14
N ILE A 6 -3.90 1.11 -1.72
CA ILE A 6 -3.78 -0.27 -2.20
C ILE A 6 -3.88 -1.24 -1.03
N VAL A 7 -4.76 -2.23 -1.17
CA VAL A 7 -4.96 -3.28 -0.19
C VAL A 7 -4.33 -4.55 -0.74
N ARG A 8 -3.38 -5.11 0.00
CA ARG A 8 -2.63 -6.30 -0.39
C ARG A 8 -2.85 -7.41 0.61
N LYS A 9 -3.07 -8.62 0.11
CA LYS A 9 -3.11 -9.84 0.92
C LYS A 9 -1.88 -10.66 0.57
N PHE A 10 -0.97 -10.76 1.54
CA PHE A 10 0.28 -11.50 1.36
C PHE A 10 0.09 -12.99 1.62
N SER A 11 0.98 -13.80 1.04
CA SER A 11 1.01 -15.25 1.27
C SER A 11 1.92 -15.64 2.42
N VAL A 12 2.39 -14.66 3.19
CA VAL A 12 3.33 -14.83 4.29
C VAL A 12 2.74 -14.32 5.59
N THR A 13 3.33 -14.70 6.71
CA THR A 13 2.91 -14.24 8.03
C THR A 13 3.59 -12.93 8.42
N GLU A 14 3.13 -12.32 9.50
CA GLU A 14 3.59 -11.00 9.94
C GLU A 14 5.11 -10.92 10.18
N ASP A 15 5.71 -12.00 10.65
CA ASP A 15 7.15 -12.06 10.92
C ASP A 15 8.01 -11.87 9.67
N GLU A 16 7.44 -12.10 8.48
CA GLU A 16 8.11 -11.87 7.20
C GLU A 16 8.01 -10.41 6.73
N MET A 17 7.15 -9.60 7.34
CA MET A 17 6.87 -8.25 6.87
C MET A 17 8.08 -7.31 6.88
N PRO A 18 9.02 -7.38 7.82
CA PRO A 18 10.23 -6.55 7.73
C PRO A 18 11.01 -6.80 6.44
N ARG A 19 11.12 -8.05 5.99
CA ARG A 19 11.78 -8.40 4.73
C ARG A 19 10.99 -7.85 3.54
N ILE A 20 9.66 -8.01 3.57
CA ILE A 20 8.77 -7.48 2.53
C ILE A 20 8.91 -5.95 2.45
N GLY A 21 8.91 -5.27 3.59
CA GLY A 21 9.05 -3.81 3.65
C GLY A 21 10.36 -3.31 3.05
N ARG A 22 11.46 -4.00 3.32
CA ARG A 22 12.77 -3.65 2.72
C ARG A 22 12.73 -3.83 1.20
N LYS A 23 12.13 -4.91 0.71
CA LYS A 23 11.98 -5.14 -0.72
C LYS A 23 11.08 -4.08 -1.35
N SER A 24 9.97 -3.74 -0.70
CA SER A 24 9.03 -2.71 -1.16
C SER A 24 9.75 -1.36 -1.34
N ASN A 25 10.58 -0.99 -0.38
CA ASN A 25 11.34 0.26 -0.43
C ASN A 25 12.36 0.25 -1.58
N ARG A 26 13.02 -0.87 -1.80
CA ARG A 26 13.96 -1.02 -2.92
C ARG A 26 13.23 -0.93 -4.27
N VAL A 27 12.12 -1.66 -4.42
CA VAL A 27 11.33 -1.64 -5.65
C VAL A 27 10.80 -0.24 -5.94
N GLY A 28 10.35 0.47 -4.89
CA GLY A 28 9.88 1.85 -5.03
C GLY A 28 10.93 2.79 -5.61
N ARG A 29 12.19 2.57 -5.26
CA ARG A 29 13.31 3.38 -5.79
C ARG A 29 13.60 3.06 -7.27
N GLU A 30 13.20 1.90 -7.75
CA GLU A 30 13.41 1.49 -9.15
C GLU A 30 12.33 2.03 -10.09
N ILE A 31 11.21 2.53 -9.54
CA ILE A 31 10.08 3.04 -10.31
C ILE A 31 10.01 4.56 -10.17
N PRO A 32 10.35 5.32 -11.23
CA PRO A 32 10.34 6.78 -11.15
C PRO A 32 8.95 7.33 -10.80
N GLY A 33 8.92 8.27 -9.89
CA GLY A 33 7.71 9.02 -9.56
C GLY A 33 6.80 8.35 -8.53
N ILE A 34 7.13 7.17 -8.04
CA ILE A 34 6.35 6.55 -6.97
C ILE A 34 6.91 6.95 -5.61
N VAL A 35 6.01 7.30 -4.67
CA VAL A 35 6.38 7.65 -3.30
C VAL A 35 5.51 6.83 -2.35
N TRP A 36 6.14 6.03 -1.52
CA TRP A 36 5.47 5.29 -0.47
C TRP A 36 5.28 6.21 0.74
N GLU A 37 4.05 6.56 1.06
CA GLU A 37 3.76 7.42 2.20
C GLU A 37 3.77 6.64 3.51
N HIS A 38 2.92 5.62 3.60
CA HIS A 38 2.82 4.77 4.79
C HIS A 38 1.96 3.55 4.50
N SER A 39 2.00 2.60 5.42
CA SER A 39 1.20 1.38 5.37
C SER A 39 0.73 0.99 6.76
N HIS A 40 -0.42 0.34 6.82
CA HIS A 40 -0.90 -0.35 8.00
C HIS A 40 -0.82 -1.85 7.74
N VAL A 41 -0.22 -2.59 8.68
CA VAL A 41 -0.16 -4.06 8.62
C VAL A 41 -1.33 -4.62 9.42
N VAL A 42 -2.04 -5.56 8.82
CA VAL A 42 -3.16 -6.27 9.47
C VAL A 42 -2.91 -7.77 9.38
N ILE A 43 -3.61 -8.53 10.23
CA ILE A 43 -3.58 -9.99 10.20
C ILE A 43 -4.90 -10.45 9.61
N ASN A 44 -4.82 -11.22 8.52
CA ASN A 44 -6.00 -11.80 7.87
C ASN A 44 -6.52 -12.98 8.71
N ASP A 45 -7.76 -13.41 8.42
CA ASP A 45 -8.40 -14.50 9.15
C ASP A 45 -7.61 -15.81 9.10
N ASP A 46 -6.86 -16.04 8.03
CA ASP A 46 -6.02 -17.24 7.86
C ASP A 46 -4.64 -17.12 8.53
N GLY A 47 -4.37 -16.02 9.23
CA GLY A 47 -3.09 -15.76 9.89
C GLY A 47 -2.02 -15.12 9.01
N THR A 48 -2.27 -14.96 7.72
CA THR A 48 -1.33 -14.25 6.84
C THR A 48 -1.44 -12.74 7.02
N ALA A 49 -0.39 -12.03 6.59
CA ALA A 49 -0.36 -10.57 6.70
C ALA A 49 -1.09 -9.91 5.54
N GLY A 50 -1.69 -8.75 5.81
CA GLY A 50 -2.20 -7.87 4.80
C GLY A 50 -1.71 -6.45 5.05
N THR A 51 -1.78 -5.60 4.02
CA THR A 51 -1.41 -4.19 4.18
C THR A 51 -2.44 -3.28 3.51
N TYR A 52 -2.63 -2.13 4.15
CA TYR A 52 -3.34 -0.99 3.57
C TYR A 52 -2.31 0.10 3.39
N CYS A 53 -1.91 0.34 2.14
CA CYS A 53 -0.80 1.23 1.82
C CYS A 53 -1.29 2.46 1.07
N VAL A 54 -0.62 3.60 1.32
CA VAL A 54 -0.86 4.83 0.57
C VAL A 54 0.40 5.17 -0.20
N TYR A 55 0.24 5.37 -1.51
CA TYR A 55 1.30 5.77 -2.42
C TYR A 55 0.90 7.00 -3.22
N GLU A 56 1.87 7.86 -3.51
CA GLU A 56 1.74 8.83 -4.59
C GLU A 56 2.37 8.23 -5.84
N ALA A 57 1.71 8.37 -6.97
CA ALA A 57 2.22 7.87 -8.25
C ALA A 57 1.60 8.65 -9.42
N PRO A 58 2.26 8.70 -10.57
CA PRO A 58 1.69 9.38 -11.74
C PRO A 58 0.38 8.77 -12.22
N ASN A 59 0.21 7.46 -12.06
CA ASN A 59 -1.00 6.75 -12.47
C ASN A 59 -1.10 5.40 -11.75
N GLU A 60 -2.25 4.76 -11.88
CA GLU A 60 -2.55 3.47 -11.27
C GLU A 60 -1.60 2.37 -11.75
N GLU A 61 -1.20 2.41 -13.02
CA GLU A 61 -0.34 1.38 -13.61
C GLU A 61 1.02 1.30 -12.90
N MET A 62 1.55 2.42 -12.45
CA MET A 62 2.82 2.45 -11.71
C MET A 62 2.68 1.75 -10.36
N VAL A 63 1.54 1.89 -9.69
CA VAL A 63 1.26 1.19 -8.44
C VAL A 63 1.15 -0.31 -8.69
N ARG A 64 0.50 -0.71 -9.77
CA ARG A 64 0.39 -2.12 -10.16
C ARG A 64 1.75 -2.70 -10.52
N GLU A 65 2.60 -1.93 -11.20
CA GLU A 65 3.97 -2.34 -11.52
C GLU A 65 4.79 -2.59 -10.25
N HIS A 66 4.66 -1.71 -9.27
CA HIS A 66 5.31 -1.88 -7.97
C HIS A 66 4.86 -3.21 -7.32
N SER A 67 3.57 -3.49 -7.33
CA SER A 67 3.03 -4.72 -6.78
C SER A 67 3.54 -5.96 -7.51
N THR A 68 3.63 -5.91 -8.84
CA THR A 68 4.14 -7.02 -9.64
C THR A 68 5.59 -7.34 -9.28
N ARG A 69 6.42 -6.32 -9.15
CA ARG A 69 7.84 -6.49 -8.77
C ARG A 69 8.01 -6.96 -7.33
N LEU A 70 7.15 -6.48 -6.43
CA LEU A 70 7.20 -6.87 -5.03
C LEU A 70 6.87 -8.35 -4.85
N GLY A 71 5.79 -8.80 -5.47
CA GLY A 71 5.34 -10.19 -5.42
C GLY A 71 4.79 -10.63 -4.05
N GLN A 72 4.55 -11.93 -3.92
CA GLN A 72 4.11 -12.62 -2.70
C GLN A 72 2.77 -12.12 -2.14
N HIS A 73 1.97 -11.46 -2.94
CA HIS A 73 0.65 -10.98 -2.55
C HIS A 73 -0.28 -10.90 -3.75
N LYS A 74 -1.56 -10.74 -3.45
CA LYS A 74 -2.54 -10.31 -4.46
C LYS A 74 -3.13 -8.98 -4.04
N ILE A 75 -3.51 -8.18 -5.03
CA ILE A 75 -4.19 -6.92 -4.79
C ILE A 75 -5.66 -7.23 -4.50
N ALA A 76 -6.10 -6.86 -3.29
CA ALA A 76 -7.49 -7.02 -2.87
C ALA A 76 -8.30 -5.74 -3.14
N GLY A 77 -7.64 -4.60 -3.28
CA GLY A 77 -8.29 -3.33 -3.61
C GLY A 77 -7.26 -2.31 -4.06
N LEU A 78 -7.64 -1.43 -4.96
CA LEU A 78 -6.80 -0.35 -5.44
C LEU A 78 -7.72 0.80 -5.87
N GLU A 79 -7.63 1.91 -5.15
CA GLU A 79 -8.50 3.06 -5.35
C GLU A 79 -7.70 4.35 -5.38
N GLU A 80 -8.07 5.26 -6.25
CA GLU A 80 -7.51 6.61 -6.19
C GLU A 80 -8.16 7.35 -5.02
N ILE A 81 -7.34 7.98 -4.19
CA ILE A 81 -7.82 8.74 -3.03
C ILE A 81 -8.33 10.09 -3.52
N ALA A 82 -9.60 10.38 -3.25
CA ALA A 82 -10.20 11.67 -3.60
C ALA A 82 -9.81 12.75 -2.59
N GLY A 83 -9.60 12.38 -1.34
CA GLY A 83 -9.22 13.29 -0.28
C GLY A 83 -9.17 12.59 1.07
N ASP A 84 -8.61 13.26 2.05
CA ASP A 84 -8.54 12.77 3.42
C ASP A 84 -9.53 13.56 4.27
N VAL A 85 -10.18 12.89 5.21
CA VAL A 85 -11.06 13.54 6.18
C VAL A 85 -10.62 13.19 7.59
N THR A 86 -10.72 14.17 8.49
CA THR A 86 -10.38 14.01 9.89
C THR A 86 -11.48 14.65 10.75
N PRO A 87 -11.52 14.37 12.06
CA PRO A 87 -12.48 15.05 12.96
C PRO A 87 -12.40 16.57 12.90
N ALA A 88 -11.22 17.12 12.57
CA ALA A 88 -11.04 18.57 12.46
C ALA A 88 -11.80 19.18 11.30
N ASP A 89 -12.13 18.39 10.27
CA ASP A 89 -12.88 18.83 9.10
C ASP A 89 -14.39 18.96 9.39
N PHE A 90 -14.84 18.37 10.50
CA PHE A 90 -16.27 18.33 10.86
C PHE A 90 -16.44 18.85 12.28
N PRO A 91 -16.64 20.20 12.43
CA PRO A 91 -16.83 20.76 13.76
C PRO A 91 -18.03 20.10 14.46
N PRO A 92 -17.95 19.86 15.78
CA PRO A 92 -19.08 19.29 16.53
C PRO A 92 -20.28 20.23 16.50
N VAL A 93 -21.46 19.64 16.36
CA VAL A 93 -22.74 20.37 16.44
C VAL A 93 -23.21 20.49 17.87
#